data_d7de013c2cdf92bb7c7f38444e8da951
#
_entry.id   d7de013c2cdf92bb7c7f38444e8da951
#
_cell.length_a   1.000
_cell.length_b   1.000
_cell.length_c   1.000
_cell.angle_alpha   90.00
_cell.angle_beta   90.00
_cell.angle_gamma   90.00
#
_symmetry.space_group_name_H-M   'P 1'
#
loop_
_entity.id
_entity.type
_entity.pdbx_description
1 polymer ?
#
loop_
_entity_poly.entity_id
_entity_poly.type
_entity_poly.pdbx_seq_one_letter_code
_entity_poly.pdbx_strand_id
1 'polypeptide(L)'
;MNYETLGKVIANLRKEKGVTQEDLAKRVGISTQAVSKWECGGMPDAELLPQIADYFNVSIDRLFGREESNYSDLKAKIAQHISSFEQEERFNQAMEYCWEIEKALGGVKGITRPLKLELDVNQDNYTHSQMQFQSGISTFSLSKNMPYFFIMPEPVDGWEKGFLKREEYVNLFKLLGDSDVLNSLFLLYKRDNKPFTVRLLETNLKISAEKAKQLIETLKLYKLVTETEIDLDDVVQTIYNFNPNPAFIFLLAITKEIIKRPNHFINFCTSRDKKYL
;
A
#
# COMPACT_ATOMS: atom_id res chain seq x y z
N MET A 1 9.90 -34.43 11.26
CA MET A 1 10.61 -33.48 10.37
C MET A 1 11.87 -34.19 9.89
N ASN A 2 11.97 -34.49 8.60
CA ASN A 2 13.19 -35.04 8.02
C ASN A 2 14.14 -33.88 7.73
N TYR A 3 15.06 -33.60 8.63
CA TYR A 3 16.11 -32.61 8.37
C TYR A 3 17.07 -33.24 7.32
N GLU A 4 17.15 -32.63 6.15
CA GLU A 4 18.22 -32.97 5.21
C GLU A 4 19.55 -32.62 5.86
N THR A 5 20.53 -33.53 5.70
CA THR A 5 21.87 -33.24 6.20
C THR A 5 22.48 -32.08 5.40
N LEU A 6 23.25 -31.21 6.06
CA LEU A 6 23.93 -30.05 5.44
C LEU A 6 24.60 -30.43 4.09
N GLY A 7 25.26 -31.59 4.02
CA GLY A 7 25.90 -32.07 2.81
C GLY A 7 24.91 -32.32 1.67
N LYS A 8 23.71 -32.84 1.95
CA LYS A 8 22.67 -33.02 0.92
C LYS A 8 22.15 -31.68 0.40
N VAL A 9 21.96 -30.68 1.28
CA VAL A 9 21.55 -29.35 0.89
C VAL A 9 22.61 -28.71 -0.02
N ILE A 10 23.89 -28.81 0.33
CA ILE A 10 25.01 -28.33 -0.50
C ILE A 10 25.02 -29.04 -1.88
N ALA A 11 24.79 -30.35 -1.91
CA ALA A 11 24.72 -31.09 -3.16
C ALA A 11 23.56 -30.66 -4.05
N ASN A 12 22.40 -30.38 -3.46
CA ASN A 12 21.22 -29.88 -4.18
C ASN A 12 21.46 -28.48 -4.75
N LEU A 13 21.95 -27.54 -3.93
CA LEU A 13 22.29 -26.19 -4.36
C LEU A 13 23.33 -26.17 -5.48
N ARG A 14 24.34 -27.05 -5.39
CA ARG A 14 25.35 -27.20 -6.44
C ARG A 14 24.73 -27.66 -7.76
N LYS A 15 23.88 -28.70 -7.71
CA LYS A 15 23.16 -29.18 -8.89
C LYS A 15 22.23 -28.15 -9.50
N GLU A 16 21.46 -27.43 -8.67
CA GLU A 16 20.59 -26.34 -9.10
C GLU A 16 21.38 -25.24 -9.81
N LYS A 17 22.56 -24.91 -9.31
CA LYS A 17 23.46 -23.92 -9.93
C LYS A 17 24.19 -24.48 -11.18
N GLY A 18 24.12 -25.76 -11.45
CA GLY A 18 24.76 -26.41 -12.61
C GLY A 18 26.29 -26.50 -12.54
N VAL A 19 26.85 -26.49 -11.32
CA VAL A 19 28.32 -26.51 -11.12
C VAL A 19 28.81 -27.86 -10.60
N THR A 20 30.10 -28.19 -10.88
CA THR A 20 30.74 -29.43 -10.43
C THR A 20 31.24 -29.33 -8.99
N GLN A 21 31.57 -30.50 -8.38
CA GLN A 21 32.25 -30.53 -7.07
C GLN A 21 33.62 -29.82 -7.13
N GLU A 22 34.29 -29.88 -8.27
CA GLU A 22 35.57 -29.20 -8.50
C GLU A 22 35.41 -27.68 -8.52
N ASP A 23 34.37 -27.16 -9.18
CA ASP A 23 34.06 -25.71 -9.22
C ASP A 23 33.79 -25.18 -7.82
N LEU A 24 32.99 -25.90 -7.02
CA LEU A 24 32.74 -25.53 -5.64
C LEU A 24 34.02 -25.57 -4.80
N ALA A 25 34.81 -26.64 -4.92
CA ALA A 25 36.07 -26.80 -4.21
C ALA A 25 37.03 -25.65 -4.51
N LYS A 26 37.21 -25.32 -5.78
CA LYS A 26 38.05 -24.19 -6.23
C LYS A 26 37.58 -22.87 -5.67
N ARG A 27 36.25 -22.64 -5.61
CA ARG A 27 35.68 -21.39 -5.12
C ARG A 27 35.88 -21.20 -3.62
N VAL A 28 35.79 -22.30 -2.85
CA VAL A 28 35.89 -22.27 -1.38
C VAL A 28 37.33 -22.50 -0.91
N GLY A 29 38.25 -22.80 -1.83
CA GLY A 29 39.67 -22.95 -1.52
C GLY A 29 40.03 -24.28 -0.85
N ILE A 30 39.33 -25.37 -1.20
CA ILE A 30 39.52 -26.70 -0.62
C ILE A 30 39.70 -27.79 -1.72
N SER A 31 39.91 -29.05 -1.33
CA SER A 31 39.98 -30.14 -2.28
C SER A 31 38.59 -30.65 -2.72
N THR A 32 38.50 -31.16 -3.95
CA THR A 32 37.27 -31.81 -4.47
C THR A 32 36.85 -32.99 -3.59
N GLN A 33 37.83 -33.72 -3.01
CA GLN A 33 37.57 -34.82 -2.07
C GLN A 33 36.86 -34.34 -0.80
N ALA A 34 37.15 -33.12 -0.29
CA ALA A 34 36.48 -32.54 0.86
C ALA A 34 35.00 -32.26 0.53
N VAL A 35 34.70 -31.67 -0.65
CA VAL A 35 33.32 -31.45 -1.10
C VAL A 35 32.58 -32.77 -1.24
N SER A 36 33.21 -33.80 -1.88
CA SER A 36 32.61 -35.12 -1.98
C SER A 36 32.30 -35.73 -0.61
N LYS A 37 33.21 -35.58 0.36
CA LYS A 37 33.01 -36.06 1.74
C LYS A 37 31.80 -35.34 2.41
N TRP A 38 31.64 -34.05 2.19
CA TRP A 38 30.48 -33.32 2.70
C TRP A 38 29.16 -33.83 2.13
N GLU A 39 29.11 -33.98 0.81
CA GLU A 39 27.92 -34.49 0.11
C GLU A 39 27.57 -35.95 0.50
N CYS A 40 28.54 -36.72 0.97
CA CYS A 40 28.36 -38.08 1.51
C CYS A 40 28.06 -38.13 3.02
N GLY A 41 27.81 -36.98 3.67
CA GLY A 41 27.41 -36.92 5.09
C GLY A 41 28.44 -36.35 6.05
N GLY A 42 29.61 -35.90 5.54
CA GLY A 42 30.56 -35.11 6.32
C GLY A 42 30.05 -33.69 6.56
N MET A 43 30.72 -32.94 7.43
CA MET A 43 30.42 -31.54 7.67
C MET A 43 31.56 -30.66 7.20
N PRO A 44 31.27 -29.53 6.55
CA PRO A 44 32.24 -28.45 6.35
C PRO A 44 32.70 -27.87 7.69
N ASP A 45 33.90 -27.32 7.72
CA ASP A 45 34.36 -26.52 8.84
C ASP A 45 33.46 -25.26 8.95
N ALA A 46 33.15 -24.85 10.18
CA ALA A 46 32.24 -23.74 10.44
C ALA A 46 32.67 -22.42 9.76
N GLU A 47 33.98 -22.21 9.63
CA GLU A 47 34.58 -21.05 8.97
C GLU A 47 34.29 -20.97 7.47
N LEU A 48 33.96 -22.09 6.84
CA LEU A 48 33.65 -22.18 5.41
C LEU A 48 32.16 -21.93 5.12
N LEU A 49 31.29 -22.03 6.13
CA LEU A 49 29.84 -21.90 5.94
C LEU A 49 29.43 -20.54 5.34
N PRO A 50 29.99 -19.40 5.77
CA PRO A 50 29.66 -18.12 5.14
C PRO A 50 30.04 -18.08 3.66
N GLN A 51 31.23 -18.59 3.29
CA GLN A 51 31.70 -18.61 1.90
C GLN A 51 30.84 -19.53 1.00
N ILE A 52 30.37 -20.65 1.55
CA ILE A 52 29.46 -21.58 0.84
C ILE A 52 28.10 -20.90 0.66
N ALA A 53 27.58 -20.26 1.69
CA ALA A 53 26.30 -19.53 1.64
C ALA A 53 26.35 -18.40 0.61
N ASP A 54 27.38 -17.57 0.62
CA ASP A 54 27.60 -16.49 -0.35
C ASP A 54 27.72 -17.02 -1.78
N TYR A 55 28.46 -18.13 -1.97
CA TYR A 55 28.61 -18.73 -3.29
C TYR A 55 27.28 -19.16 -3.90
N PHE A 56 26.39 -19.70 -3.09
CA PHE A 56 25.06 -20.13 -3.52
C PHE A 56 24.01 -19.03 -3.42
N ASN A 57 24.37 -17.86 -2.85
CA ASN A 57 23.47 -16.75 -2.58
C ASN A 57 22.26 -17.18 -1.71
N VAL A 58 22.57 -17.88 -0.64
CA VAL A 58 21.59 -18.38 0.34
C VAL A 58 22.01 -17.99 1.75
N SER A 59 21.10 -18.08 2.72
CA SER A 59 21.46 -17.91 4.12
C SER A 59 22.15 -19.16 4.68
N ILE A 60 22.88 -19.01 5.79
CA ILE A 60 23.43 -20.13 6.53
C ILE A 60 22.31 -21.06 7.05
N ASP A 61 21.18 -20.53 7.47
CA ASP A 61 20.04 -21.33 7.91
C ASP A 61 19.51 -22.24 6.80
N ARG A 62 19.50 -21.77 5.55
CA ARG A 62 19.12 -22.60 4.40
C ARG A 62 20.11 -23.74 4.18
N LEU A 63 21.41 -23.53 4.42
CA LEU A 63 22.39 -24.62 4.35
C LEU A 63 22.05 -25.72 5.37
N PHE A 64 21.51 -25.37 6.52
CA PHE A 64 21.06 -26.33 7.54
C PHE A 64 19.66 -26.90 7.29
N GLY A 65 19.06 -26.61 6.12
CA GLY A 65 17.72 -27.08 5.79
C GLY A 65 16.61 -26.45 6.66
N ARG A 66 16.89 -25.31 7.30
CA ARG A 66 15.93 -24.62 8.20
C ARG A 66 15.06 -23.59 7.49
N GLU A 67 15.46 -23.14 6.31
CA GLU A 67 14.64 -22.24 5.49
C GLU A 67 13.76 -23.06 4.55
N GLU A 68 12.51 -23.24 4.92
CA GLU A 68 11.48 -23.30 3.91
C GLU A 68 11.33 -21.89 3.37
N SER A 69 11.45 -21.69 2.06
CA SER A 69 11.07 -20.45 1.37
C SER A 69 9.54 -20.28 1.45
N ASN A 70 9.05 -20.05 2.64
CA ASN A 70 7.62 -19.96 2.89
C ASN A 70 7.24 -18.51 2.67
N TYR A 71 6.51 -18.20 1.58
CA TYR A 71 5.88 -16.88 1.36
C TYR A 71 5.05 -16.43 2.57
N SER A 72 4.56 -17.38 3.40
CA SER A 72 3.92 -17.10 4.67
C SER A 72 4.86 -16.44 5.69
N ASP A 73 6.13 -16.84 5.70
CA ASP A 73 7.15 -16.27 6.59
C ASP A 73 7.52 -14.82 6.19
N LEU A 74 7.62 -14.54 4.88
CA LEU A 74 7.85 -13.17 4.40
C LEU A 74 6.72 -12.22 4.81
N LYS A 75 5.46 -12.65 4.63
CA LYS A 75 4.29 -11.86 5.05
C LYS A 75 4.30 -11.61 6.56
N ALA A 76 4.62 -12.65 7.35
CA ALA A 76 4.72 -12.53 8.79
C ALA A 76 5.84 -11.57 9.22
N LYS A 77 7.01 -11.64 8.59
CA LYS A 77 8.13 -10.73 8.85
C LYS A 77 7.79 -9.27 8.51
N ILE A 78 7.14 -9.00 7.38
CA ILE A 78 6.67 -7.66 7.03
C ILE A 78 5.68 -7.14 8.06
N ALA A 79 4.67 -7.95 8.41
CA ALA A 79 3.68 -7.58 9.41
C ALA A 79 4.33 -7.31 10.79
N GLN A 80 5.25 -8.17 11.22
CA GLN A 80 6.00 -8.00 12.46
C GLN A 80 6.85 -6.73 12.44
N HIS A 81 7.55 -6.47 11.34
CA HIS A 81 8.37 -5.27 11.19
C HIS A 81 7.53 -4.01 11.31
N ILE A 82 6.43 -3.89 10.56
CA ILE A 82 5.55 -2.73 10.63
C ILE A 82 4.95 -2.57 12.04
N SER A 83 4.51 -3.66 12.67
CA SER A 83 3.90 -3.61 14.00
C SER A 83 4.89 -3.33 15.14
N SER A 84 6.21 -3.45 14.91
CA SER A 84 7.24 -3.13 15.90
C SER A 84 7.44 -1.62 16.11
N PHE A 85 6.93 -0.79 15.21
CA PHE A 85 6.98 0.67 15.34
C PHE A 85 5.80 1.19 16.16
N GLU A 86 5.95 2.40 16.73
CA GLU A 86 4.86 3.13 17.33
C GLU A 86 3.75 3.41 16.29
N GLN A 87 2.51 3.55 16.74
CA GLN A 87 1.34 3.57 15.85
C GLN A 87 1.42 4.70 14.81
N GLU A 88 1.96 5.85 15.18
CA GLU A 88 2.14 7.02 14.32
C GLU A 88 3.12 6.78 13.16
N GLU A 89 4.12 5.91 13.37
CA GLU A 89 5.16 5.60 12.38
C GLU A 89 4.79 4.44 11.45
N ARG A 90 3.80 3.61 11.80
CA ARG A 90 3.46 2.40 11.05
C ARG A 90 3.07 2.68 9.61
N PHE A 91 2.34 3.76 9.35
CA PHE A 91 1.94 4.14 8.01
C PHE A 91 3.13 4.58 7.15
N ASN A 92 4.09 5.29 7.73
CA ASN A 92 5.32 5.67 7.04
C ASN A 92 6.14 4.44 6.66
N GLN A 93 6.29 3.49 7.58
CA GLN A 93 6.97 2.22 7.32
C GLN A 93 6.24 1.37 6.27
N ALA A 94 4.91 1.34 6.30
CA ALA A 94 4.12 0.67 5.26
C ALA A 94 4.32 1.31 3.87
N MET A 95 4.47 2.63 3.80
CA MET A 95 4.73 3.34 2.53
C MET A 95 6.09 2.96 1.91
N GLU A 96 7.11 2.62 2.71
CA GLU A 96 8.38 2.10 2.19
C GLU A 96 8.19 0.76 1.47
N TYR A 97 7.40 -0.14 2.04
CA TYR A 97 7.04 -1.40 1.37
C TYR A 97 6.19 -1.17 0.12
N CYS A 98 5.25 -0.21 0.16
CA CYS A 98 4.47 0.16 -1.02
C CYS A 98 5.36 0.66 -2.15
N TRP A 99 6.45 1.38 -1.85
CA TRP A 99 7.43 1.79 -2.84
C TRP A 99 8.18 0.62 -3.48
N GLU A 100 8.57 -0.38 -2.69
CA GLU A 100 9.17 -1.61 -3.24
C GLU A 100 8.20 -2.38 -4.13
N ILE A 101 6.91 -2.43 -3.77
CA ILE A 101 5.85 -3.02 -4.60
C ILE A 101 5.72 -2.25 -5.92
N GLU A 102 5.66 -0.92 -5.88
CA GLU A 102 5.56 -0.08 -7.09
C GLU A 102 6.74 -0.33 -8.04
N LYS A 103 7.97 -0.38 -7.53
CA LYS A 103 9.16 -0.71 -8.31
C LYS A 103 9.07 -2.11 -8.95
N ALA A 104 8.61 -3.09 -8.18
CA ALA A 104 8.48 -4.46 -8.65
C ALA A 104 7.41 -4.61 -9.75
N LEU A 105 6.29 -3.91 -9.63
CA LEU A 105 5.23 -3.88 -10.66
C LEU A 105 5.75 -3.35 -11.99
N GLY A 106 6.59 -2.32 -11.96
CA GLY A 106 7.18 -1.73 -13.16
C GLY A 106 8.28 -2.57 -13.80
N GLY A 107 8.73 -3.63 -13.16
CA GLY A 107 9.88 -4.43 -13.64
C GLY A 107 11.16 -3.62 -13.71
N VAL A 108 11.25 -2.50 -13.03
CA VAL A 108 12.34 -1.54 -13.13
C VAL A 108 13.54 -2.05 -12.34
N LYS A 109 14.47 -2.69 -13.04
CA LYS A 109 15.80 -2.98 -12.50
C LYS A 109 16.57 -1.66 -12.45
N GLY A 110 16.86 -1.16 -11.25
CA GLY A 110 17.83 -0.07 -11.07
C GLY A 110 17.32 1.25 -10.50
N ILE A 111 16.05 1.39 -10.12
CA ILE A 111 15.67 2.51 -9.25
C ILE A 111 16.16 2.22 -7.84
N THR A 112 17.41 2.59 -7.57
CA THR A 112 18.07 2.42 -6.27
C THR A 112 17.80 3.57 -5.31
N ARG A 113 16.92 4.51 -5.67
CA ARG A 113 16.61 5.61 -4.77
C ARG A 113 15.81 5.09 -3.58
N PRO A 114 16.36 5.19 -2.36
CA PRO A 114 15.54 4.96 -1.16
C PRO A 114 14.39 5.96 -1.18
N LEU A 115 13.27 5.58 -0.61
CA LEU A 115 12.17 6.49 -0.36
C LEU A 115 12.65 7.56 0.62
N LYS A 116 13.06 8.72 0.11
CA LYS A 116 13.23 9.89 0.95
C LYS A 116 11.91 10.66 0.92
N LEU A 117 11.11 10.47 1.96
CA LEU A 117 9.93 11.30 2.24
C LEU A 117 10.28 12.78 2.48
N GLU A 118 11.56 13.12 2.44
CA GLU A 118 12.11 14.48 2.53
C GLU A 118 12.14 15.21 1.18
N LEU A 119 11.18 14.95 0.31
CA LEU A 119 11.06 15.76 -0.88
C LEU A 119 10.57 17.16 -0.52
N ASP A 120 11.34 18.13 -0.97
CA ASP A 120 11.21 19.56 -0.70
C ASP A 120 9.76 20.03 -0.77
N VAL A 121 9.23 20.44 0.38
CA VAL A 121 7.82 20.75 0.63
C VAL A 121 7.36 22.01 -0.12
N ASN A 122 8.32 22.81 -0.62
CA ASN A 122 8.08 24.13 -1.16
C ASN A 122 7.84 24.16 -2.68
N GLN A 123 7.86 23.02 -3.34
CA GLN A 123 7.61 22.96 -4.77
C GLN A 123 6.28 22.25 -5.05
N ASP A 124 5.46 22.87 -5.88
CA ASP A 124 4.27 22.27 -6.50
C ASP A 124 4.62 21.04 -7.40
N ASN A 125 5.87 20.66 -7.45
CA ASN A 125 6.41 19.52 -8.16
C ASN A 125 6.35 18.27 -7.28
N TYR A 126 5.21 17.60 -7.36
CA TYR A 126 5.06 16.28 -6.73
C TYR A 126 5.87 15.27 -7.52
N THR A 127 6.61 14.44 -6.80
CA THR A 127 7.21 13.27 -7.39
C THR A 127 6.21 12.13 -7.37
N HIS A 128 5.77 11.71 -8.54
CA HIS A 128 4.83 10.63 -8.72
C HIS A 128 5.48 9.45 -9.42
N SER A 129 4.97 8.26 -9.15
CA SER A 129 5.14 7.08 -9.98
C SER A 129 3.78 6.61 -10.47
N GLN A 130 3.68 6.23 -11.72
CA GLN A 130 2.44 5.78 -12.32
C GLN A 130 2.70 4.61 -13.27
N MET A 131 1.98 3.52 -13.04
CA MET A 131 2.06 2.31 -13.87
C MET A 131 0.71 2.01 -14.50
N GLN A 132 0.71 1.69 -15.78
CA GLN A 132 -0.48 1.34 -16.54
C GLN A 132 -0.18 0.12 -17.40
N PHE A 133 -0.59 -1.04 -16.92
CA PHE A 133 -0.37 -2.31 -17.59
C PHE A 133 -1.70 -3.00 -17.96
N GLN A 134 -1.61 -4.07 -18.75
CA GLN A 134 -2.74 -4.94 -19.06
C GLN A 134 -3.35 -5.58 -17.82
N SER A 135 -2.53 -5.81 -16.80
CA SER A 135 -2.88 -6.47 -15.54
C SER A 135 -3.39 -5.54 -14.45
N GLY A 136 -3.32 -4.21 -14.67
CA GLY A 136 -3.78 -3.25 -13.68
C GLY A 136 -3.09 -1.89 -13.78
N ILE A 137 -3.47 -1.02 -12.87
CA ILE A 137 -2.93 0.33 -12.73
C ILE A 137 -2.46 0.58 -11.30
N SER A 138 -1.44 1.40 -11.15
CA SER A 138 -1.03 1.92 -9.85
C SER A 138 -0.63 3.39 -9.94
N THR A 139 -0.74 4.10 -8.83
CA THR A 139 -0.20 5.44 -8.67
C THR A 139 0.36 5.62 -7.25
N PHE A 140 1.53 6.18 -7.18
CA PHE A 140 2.27 6.41 -5.95
C PHE A 140 2.67 7.87 -5.84
N SER A 141 2.25 8.54 -4.77
CA SER A 141 2.65 9.91 -4.46
C SER A 141 3.70 9.92 -3.35
N LEU A 142 4.83 10.57 -3.62
CA LEU A 142 5.92 10.79 -2.67
C LEU A 142 5.82 12.16 -1.97
N SER A 143 4.69 12.84 -2.06
CA SER A 143 4.50 14.13 -1.41
C SER A 143 4.56 13.97 0.11
N LYS A 144 5.43 14.73 0.78
CA LYS A 144 5.50 14.77 2.24
C LYS A 144 4.17 15.12 2.90
N ASN A 145 3.40 16.00 2.28
CA ASN A 145 2.13 16.48 2.84
C ASN A 145 0.97 15.52 2.63
N MET A 146 1.04 14.66 1.62
CA MET A 146 -0.02 13.71 1.30
C MET A 146 0.55 12.53 0.51
N PRO A 147 1.35 11.67 1.17
CA PRO A 147 1.81 10.43 0.55
C PRO A 147 0.64 9.46 0.42
N TYR A 148 0.57 8.75 -0.70
CA TYR A 148 -0.40 7.68 -0.91
C TYR A 148 0.08 6.67 -1.94
N PHE A 149 -0.49 5.48 -1.89
CA PHE A 149 -0.34 4.44 -2.88
C PHE A 149 -1.70 3.85 -3.22
N PHE A 150 -2.06 3.91 -4.50
CA PHE A 150 -3.24 3.23 -5.02
C PHE A 150 -2.80 2.15 -5.99
N ILE A 151 -3.32 0.97 -5.79
CA ILE A 151 -3.12 -0.17 -6.68
C ILE A 151 -4.48 -0.77 -7.02
N MET A 152 -4.70 -1.02 -8.29
CA MET A 152 -5.95 -1.59 -8.77
C MET A 152 -5.64 -2.64 -9.85
N PRO A 153 -5.65 -3.93 -9.49
CA PRO A 153 -5.52 -5.01 -10.46
C PRO A 153 -6.66 -4.94 -11.49
N GLU A 154 -6.39 -5.36 -12.70
CA GLU A 154 -7.43 -5.47 -13.73
C GLU A 154 -8.51 -6.45 -13.26
N PRO A 155 -9.79 -6.05 -13.21
CA PRO A 155 -10.86 -6.96 -12.86
C PRO A 155 -11.00 -8.06 -13.92
N VAL A 156 -11.34 -9.29 -13.49
CA VAL A 156 -11.47 -10.46 -14.38
C VAL A 156 -12.45 -10.18 -15.52
N ASP A 157 -13.54 -9.48 -15.23
CA ASP A 157 -14.59 -9.14 -16.18
C ASP A 157 -14.46 -7.73 -16.80
N GLY A 158 -13.34 -7.06 -16.60
CA GLY A 158 -13.10 -5.67 -17.02
C GLY A 158 -13.66 -4.63 -16.04
N TRP A 159 -13.22 -3.40 -16.21
CA TRP A 159 -13.58 -2.28 -15.33
C TRP A 159 -15.05 -1.92 -15.34
N GLU A 160 -15.69 -2.01 -16.51
CA GLU A 160 -17.08 -1.59 -16.71
C GLU A 160 -18.05 -2.34 -15.80
N LYS A 161 -17.81 -3.64 -15.57
CA LYS A 161 -18.65 -4.45 -14.67
C LYS A 161 -18.44 -4.13 -13.19
N GLY A 162 -17.27 -3.58 -12.83
CA GLY A 162 -16.96 -3.19 -11.46
C GLY A 162 -17.50 -1.82 -11.08
N PHE A 163 -17.91 -1.00 -12.05
CA PHE A 163 -18.40 0.34 -11.83
C PHE A 163 -19.91 0.40 -11.61
N LEU A 164 -20.36 1.45 -10.97
CA LEU A 164 -21.76 1.80 -10.83
C LEU A 164 -22.34 2.22 -12.20
N LYS A 165 -23.66 2.33 -12.27
CA LYS A 165 -24.33 2.91 -13.45
C LYS A 165 -23.91 4.39 -13.59
N ARG A 166 -23.78 4.84 -14.83
CA ARG A 166 -23.37 6.23 -15.14
C ARG A 166 -24.21 7.28 -14.42
N GLU A 167 -25.51 7.05 -14.26
CA GLU A 167 -26.43 7.96 -13.58
C GLU A 167 -26.07 8.16 -12.09
N GLU A 168 -25.60 7.11 -11.42
CA GLU A 168 -25.19 7.17 -10.01
C GLU A 168 -23.97 8.06 -9.84
N TYR A 169 -22.99 7.97 -10.75
CA TYR A 169 -21.84 8.89 -10.77
C TYR A 169 -22.26 10.32 -11.04
N VAL A 170 -23.13 10.55 -12.02
CA VAL A 170 -23.64 11.89 -12.34
C VAL A 170 -24.33 12.52 -11.12
N ASN A 171 -25.14 11.75 -10.41
CA ASN A 171 -25.81 12.22 -9.21
C ASN A 171 -24.82 12.57 -8.09
N LEU A 172 -23.84 11.71 -7.84
CA LEU A 172 -22.79 11.97 -6.85
C LEU A 172 -21.98 13.22 -7.20
N PHE A 173 -21.55 13.39 -8.45
CA PHE A 173 -20.75 14.54 -8.86
C PHE A 173 -21.57 15.85 -8.85
N LYS A 174 -22.85 15.82 -9.21
CA LYS A 174 -23.75 16.97 -9.04
C LYS A 174 -23.85 17.36 -7.58
N LEU A 175 -24.02 16.38 -6.70
CA LEU A 175 -24.08 16.61 -5.26
C LEU A 175 -22.81 17.25 -4.73
N LEU A 176 -21.65 16.68 -5.05
CA LEU A 176 -20.35 17.20 -4.62
C LEU A 176 -19.99 18.54 -5.30
N GLY A 177 -20.62 18.87 -6.42
CA GLY A 177 -20.53 20.16 -7.08
C GLY A 177 -21.35 21.27 -6.40
N ASP A 178 -22.26 20.93 -5.49
CA ASP A 178 -22.97 21.91 -4.66
C ASP A 178 -22.02 22.45 -3.57
N SER A 179 -21.80 23.75 -3.56
CA SER A 179 -20.88 24.40 -2.63
C SER A 179 -21.28 24.23 -1.17
N ASP A 180 -22.58 24.21 -0.86
CA ASP A 180 -23.08 24.08 0.51
C ASP A 180 -22.85 22.64 1.01
N VAL A 181 -23.04 21.62 0.14
CA VAL A 181 -22.72 20.22 0.46
C VAL A 181 -21.23 20.07 0.70
N LEU A 182 -20.41 20.56 -0.21
CA LEU A 182 -18.96 20.44 -0.09
C LEU A 182 -18.43 21.15 1.17
N ASN A 183 -18.91 22.37 1.42
CA ASN A 183 -18.54 23.14 2.62
C ASN A 183 -19.00 22.45 3.92
N SER A 184 -20.19 21.83 3.92
CA SER A 184 -20.67 21.06 5.07
C SER A 184 -19.79 19.84 5.35
N LEU A 185 -19.37 19.13 4.32
CA LEU A 185 -18.41 18.02 4.44
C LEU A 185 -17.07 18.50 5.02
N PHE A 186 -16.46 19.53 4.45
CA PHE A 186 -15.22 20.09 5.00
C PHE A 186 -15.37 20.55 6.45
N LEU A 187 -16.49 21.16 6.81
CA LEU A 187 -16.78 21.54 8.18
C LEU A 187 -16.82 20.33 9.11
N LEU A 188 -17.55 19.28 8.71
CA LEU A 188 -17.73 18.09 9.54
C LEU A 188 -16.44 17.26 9.67
N TYR A 189 -15.66 17.12 8.59
CA TYR A 189 -14.36 16.43 8.64
C TYR A 189 -13.28 17.15 9.46
N LYS A 190 -13.41 18.48 9.65
CA LYS A 190 -12.51 19.27 10.50
C LYS A 190 -12.86 19.21 11.99
N ARG A 191 -14.00 18.63 12.32
CA ARG A 191 -14.45 18.55 13.72
C ARG A 191 -14.05 17.23 14.34
N ASP A 192 -13.91 17.25 15.67
CA ASP A 192 -13.95 16.03 16.47
C ASP A 192 -15.31 15.37 16.29
N ASN A 193 -15.41 14.07 16.58
CA ASN A 193 -16.66 13.28 16.49
C ASN A 193 -17.70 13.71 17.56
N LYS A 194 -17.95 15.02 17.69
CA LYS A 194 -18.96 15.55 18.61
C LYS A 194 -20.30 15.66 17.91
N PRO A 195 -21.39 15.25 18.57
CA PRO A 195 -22.74 15.47 18.07
C PRO A 195 -22.97 16.94 17.72
N PHE A 196 -23.86 17.20 16.79
CA PHE A 196 -24.20 18.54 16.36
C PHE A 196 -25.71 18.70 16.13
N THR A 197 -26.18 19.93 16.07
CA THR A 197 -27.55 20.28 15.71
C THR A 197 -27.58 21.04 14.39
N VAL A 198 -28.75 21.24 13.82
CA VAL A 198 -28.95 22.05 12.60
C VAL A 198 -28.21 23.39 12.69
N ARG A 199 -28.22 24.00 13.88
CA ARG A 199 -27.57 25.30 14.16
C ARG A 199 -26.08 25.34 13.80
N LEU A 200 -25.39 24.21 13.85
CA LEU A 200 -23.98 24.17 13.46
C LEU A 200 -23.80 24.57 11.99
N LEU A 201 -24.61 23.98 11.09
CA LEU A 201 -24.54 24.28 9.66
C LEU A 201 -25.05 25.70 9.37
N GLU A 202 -26.18 26.12 9.98
CA GLU A 202 -26.70 27.46 9.83
C GLU A 202 -25.67 28.54 10.14
N THR A 203 -25.00 28.41 11.29
CA THR A 203 -24.06 29.43 11.77
C THR A 203 -22.77 29.43 10.93
N ASN A 204 -22.19 28.26 10.63
CA ASN A 204 -20.91 28.22 9.96
C ASN A 204 -21.01 28.43 8.44
N LEU A 205 -22.10 28.00 7.82
CA LEU A 205 -22.32 28.15 6.38
C LEU A 205 -23.14 29.39 6.04
N LYS A 206 -23.71 30.09 7.06
CA LYS A 206 -24.56 31.26 6.90
C LYS A 206 -25.77 30.99 6.01
N ILE A 207 -26.44 29.88 6.22
CA ILE A 207 -27.60 29.40 5.49
C ILE A 207 -28.83 29.36 6.39
N SER A 208 -30.02 29.22 5.80
CA SER A 208 -31.26 29.09 6.58
C SER A 208 -31.36 27.72 7.26
N ALA A 209 -32.16 27.64 8.33
CA ALA A 209 -32.46 26.39 9.02
C ALA A 209 -33.04 25.32 8.08
N GLU A 210 -33.87 25.74 7.15
CA GLU A 210 -34.48 24.85 6.16
C GLU A 210 -33.43 24.25 5.22
N LYS A 211 -32.51 25.07 4.71
CA LYS A 211 -31.42 24.63 3.87
C LYS A 211 -30.45 23.68 4.64
N ALA A 212 -30.16 24.00 5.90
CA ALA A 212 -29.35 23.17 6.76
C ALA A 212 -29.98 21.77 6.99
N LYS A 213 -31.29 21.70 7.21
CA LYS A 213 -32.02 20.42 7.30
C LYS A 213 -31.97 19.65 6.00
N GLN A 214 -32.15 20.28 4.84
CA GLN A 214 -32.01 19.63 3.53
C GLN A 214 -30.61 19.04 3.32
N LEU A 215 -29.55 19.76 3.72
CA LEU A 215 -28.18 19.25 3.67
C LEU A 215 -27.98 18.01 4.56
N ILE A 216 -28.53 18.06 5.78
CA ILE A 216 -28.47 16.89 6.70
C ILE A 216 -29.17 15.68 6.08
N GLU A 217 -30.39 15.85 5.55
CA GLU A 217 -31.10 14.76 4.86
C GLU A 217 -30.29 14.21 3.69
N THR A 218 -29.64 15.08 2.93
CA THR A 218 -28.75 14.69 1.85
C THR A 218 -27.55 13.85 2.36
N LEU A 219 -26.91 14.29 3.45
CA LEU A 219 -25.79 13.56 4.05
C LEU A 219 -26.24 12.21 4.66
N LYS A 220 -27.47 12.12 5.16
CA LYS A 220 -28.09 10.87 5.65
C LYS A 220 -28.25 9.83 4.52
N LEU A 221 -28.63 10.24 3.31
CA LEU A 221 -28.72 9.36 2.14
C LEU A 221 -27.39 8.63 1.85
N TYR A 222 -26.28 9.31 2.08
CA TYR A 222 -24.93 8.73 1.90
C TYR A 222 -24.36 8.12 3.20
N LYS A 223 -25.19 7.95 4.24
CA LYS A 223 -24.80 7.38 5.55
C LYS A 223 -23.67 8.13 6.25
N LEU A 224 -23.45 9.39 5.89
CA LEU A 224 -22.45 10.26 6.49
C LEU A 224 -22.94 10.90 7.78
N VAL A 225 -24.25 10.95 7.98
CA VAL A 225 -24.88 11.49 9.18
C VAL A 225 -25.94 10.51 9.67
N THR A 226 -25.97 10.32 10.98
CA THR A 226 -27.04 9.62 11.70
C THR A 226 -27.74 10.58 12.63
N GLU A 227 -29.02 10.35 12.86
CA GLU A 227 -29.89 11.13 13.71
C GLU A 227 -30.18 10.38 15.02
N THR A 228 -30.23 11.12 16.12
CA THR A 228 -30.57 10.60 17.44
C THR A 228 -31.42 11.62 18.17
N GLU A 229 -32.50 11.18 18.78
CA GLU A 229 -33.29 12.02 19.67
C GLU A 229 -32.81 11.82 21.11
N ILE A 230 -32.63 12.91 21.82
CA ILE A 230 -32.27 12.92 23.24
C ILE A 230 -33.36 13.67 23.98
N ASP A 231 -33.90 13.05 25.01
CA ASP A 231 -34.80 13.65 25.94
C ASP A 231 -33.98 14.27 27.08
N LEU A 232 -34.04 15.59 27.19
CA LEU A 232 -33.36 16.38 28.20
C LEU A 232 -34.39 17.23 28.95
N ASP A 233 -34.70 16.85 30.18
CA ASP A 233 -35.60 17.63 31.06
C ASP A 233 -36.94 17.97 30.38
N ASP A 234 -37.63 16.97 29.85
CA ASP A 234 -38.90 17.07 29.12
C ASP A 234 -38.83 17.79 27.76
N VAL A 235 -37.64 18.07 27.25
CA VAL A 235 -37.42 18.62 25.90
C VAL A 235 -36.72 17.60 25.02
N VAL A 236 -37.43 17.11 24.00
CA VAL A 236 -36.82 16.24 23.00
C VAL A 236 -35.99 17.11 22.04
N GLN A 237 -34.70 16.82 21.99
CA GLN A 237 -33.77 17.50 21.10
C GLN A 237 -33.19 16.51 20.07
N THR A 238 -33.28 16.85 18.79
CA THR A 238 -32.64 16.12 17.71
C THR A 238 -31.18 16.52 17.61
N ILE A 239 -30.30 15.53 17.71
CA ILE A 239 -28.88 15.67 17.46
C ILE A 239 -28.43 14.77 16.29
N TYR A 240 -27.36 15.16 15.67
CA TYR A 240 -26.75 14.45 14.54
C TYR A 240 -25.33 14.03 14.87
N ASN A 241 -24.96 12.83 14.44
CA ASN A 241 -23.61 12.32 14.54
C ASN A 241 -23.02 12.18 13.14
N PHE A 242 -21.79 12.65 12.96
CA PHE A 242 -21.08 12.53 11.70
C PHE A 242 -20.32 11.19 11.68
N ASN A 243 -20.52 10.41 10.61
CA ASN A 243 -19.84 9.15 10.36
C ASN A 243 -18.86 9.34 9.20
N PRO A 244 -17.57 9.66 9.47
CA PRO A 244 -16.61 9.93 8.41
C PRO A 244 -16.37 8.69 7.56
N ASN A 245 -16.40 8.87 6.23
CA ASN A 245 -16.02 7.84 5.28
C ASN A 245 -14.64 8.18 4.68
N PRO A 246 -13.58 7.37 4.92
CA PRO A 246 -12.25 7.61 4.37
C PRO A 246 -12.21 7.75 2.84
N ALA A 247 -13.18 7.14 2.13
CA ALA A 247 -13.27 7.26 0.67
C ALA A 247 -13.41 8.71 0.18
N PHE A 248 -14.00 9.61 1.00
CA PHE A 248 -14.07 11.03 0.66
C PHE A 248 -12.67 11.67 0.65
N ILE A 249 -11.80 11.31 1.60
CA ILE A 249 -10.43 11.80 1.64
C ILE A 249 -9.64 11.26 0.45
N PHE A 250 -9.81 9.98 0.11
CA PHE A 250 -9.20 9.38 -1.09
C PHE A 250 -9.68 10.06 -2.38
N LEU A 251 -10.98 10.37 -2.47
CA LEU A 251 -11.54 11.10 -3.60
C LEU A 251 -10.87 12.48 -3.76
N LEU A 252 -10.69 13.22 -2.66
CA LEU A 252 -10.01 14.52 -2.69
C LEU A 252 -8.55 14.38 -3.14
N ALA A 253 -7.85 13.34 -2.66
CA ALA A 253 -6.47 13.07 -3.07
C ALA A 253 -6.36 12.81 -4.57
N ILE A 254 -7.21 11.95 -5.13
CA ILE A 254 -7.24 11.63 -6.57
C ILE A 254 -7.69 12.85 -7.40
N THR A 255 -8.70 13.59 -6.92
CA THR A 255 -9.19 14.78 -7.63
C THR A 255 -8.10 15.85 -7.73
N LYS A 256 -7.23 15.97 -6.73
CA LYS A 256 -6.07 16.86 -6.79
C LYS A 256 -5.13 16.47 -7.95
N GLU A 257 -4.87 15.18 -8.17
CA GLU A 257 -4.07 14.73 -9.32
C GLU A 257 -4.72 15.06 -10.67
N ILE A 258 -6.05 14.93 -10.74
CA ILE A 258 -6.80 15.25 -11.97
C ILE A 258 -6.70 16.75 -12.28
N ILE A 259 -6.87 17.61 -11.25
CA ILE A 259 -6.87 19.08 -11.40
C ILE A 259 -5.45 19.62 -11.61
N LYS A 260 -4.50 19.12 -10.80
CA LYS A 260 -3.08 19.53 -10.84
C LYS A 260 -2.23 18.33 -11.26
N ARG A 261 -2.26 18.02 -12.55
CA ARG A 261 -1.47 16.90 -13.07
C ARG A 261 0.01 17.10 -12.73
N PRO A 262 0.68 16.10 -12.12
CA PRO A 262 2.09 16.21 -11.78
C PRO A 262 2.95 16.47 -13.03
N ASN A 263 3.91 17.36 -12.90
CA ASN A 263 4.86 17.66 -13.97
C ASN A 263 6.09 16.74 -13.93
N HIS A 264 6.28 16.03 -12.81
CA HIS A 264 7.43 15.16 -12.59
C HIS A 264 6.98 13.77 -12.19
N PHE A 265 7.41 12.78 -12.97
CA PHE A 265 7.29 11.37 -12.64
C PHE A 265 8.68 10.81 -12.38
N ILE A 266 8.89 10.11 -11.25
CA ILE A 266 10.09 9.29 -11.03
C ILE A 266 10.07 8.10 -11.97
N ASN A 267 8.88 7.52 -12.13
CA ASN A 267 8.66 6.39 -12.99
C ASN A 267 7.27 6.52 -13.63
N PHE A 268 7.28 6.53 -14.95
CA PHE A 268 6.06 6.48 -15.73
C PHE A 268 6.20 5.33 -16.72
N CYS A 269 5.44 4.28 -16.51
CA CYS A 269 5.46 3.11 -17.35
C CYS A 269 4.06 2.80 -17.85
N THR A 270 3.92 2.71 -19.16
CA THR A 270 2.67 2.33 -19.81
C THR A 270 2.94 1.29 -20.87
N SER A 271 2.29 0.16 -20.79
CA SER A 271 2.26 -0.87 -21.84
C SER A 271 0.81 -1.30 -22.11
N ARG A 272 -0.13 -0.49 -21.63
CA ARG A 272 -1.55 -0.78 -21.83
C ARG A 272 -1.98 -0.37 -23.22
N ASP A 273 -2.44 -1.33 -24.02
CA ASP A 273 -2.96 -1.16 -25.37
C ASP A 273 -4.48 -1.43 -25.48
N LYS A 274 -5.08 -1.97 -24.42
CA LYS A 274 -6.54 -2.18 -24.34
C LYS A 274 -7.26 -0.99 -23.70
N LYS A 275 -8.54 -0.86 -24.04
CA LYS A 275 -9.40 0.19 -23.49
C LYS A 275 -9.57 0.03 -21.98
N TYR A 276 -9.85 1.14 -21.28
CA TYR A 276 -10.23 1.11 -19.86
C TYR A 276 -11.72 0.76 -19.66
N LEU A 277 -12.59 1.28 -20.56
CA LEU A 277 -14.04 1.08 -20.56
C LEU A 277 -14.51 0.67 -21.95
#